data_2b993d1de3f6765e76383cfa7c67f861
#
_entry.id   2b993d1de3f6765e76383cfa7c67f861
#
_cell.length_a   1.000
_cell.length_b   1.000
_cell.length_c   1.000
_cell.angle_alpha   90.00
_cell.angle_beta   90.00
_cell.angle_gamma   90.00
#
_symmetry.space_group_name_H-M   'P 1'
#
loop_
_entity.id
_entity.type
_entity.pdbx_description
1 polymer ?
#
loop_
_entity_poly.entity_id
_entity_poly.type
_entity_poly.pdbx_seq_one_letter_code
_entity_poly.pdbx_strand_id
1 'polypeptide(L)' 'MTEINVFLDAAGLDCPLPLLKAKQALNRMASGEVLEVLATDAGSVRDFEVFAKQSGNTLLLSEDNVGTYRYLFKKK' A
#
# COMPACT_ATOMS: atom_id res chain seq x y z
N MET A 1 -13.63 13.28 0.24
CA MET A 1 -13.51 12.04 -0.55
C MET A 1 -12.06 11.89 -1.01
N THR A 2 -11.46 10.72 -0.79
CA THR A 2 -10.06 10.49 -1.16
C THR A 2 -9.95 10.17 -2.63
N GLU A 3 -9.17 10.96 -3.36
CA GLU A 3 -8.89 10.71 -4.77
C GLU A 3 -7.70 9.77 -4.89
N ILE A 4 -7.85 8.70 -5.67
CA ILE A 4 -6.77 7.73 -5.90
C ILE A 4 -6.04 8.12 -7.19
N ASN A 5 -4.73 8.36 -7.07
CA ASN A 5 -3.89 8.80 -8.18
C ASN A 5 -3.22 7.63 -8.90
N VAL A 6 -2.86 6.58 -8.14
CA VAL A 6 -2.15 5.40 -8.67
C VAL A 6 -2.77 4.15 -8.08
N PHE A 7 -2.99 3.14 -8.91
CA PHE A 7 -3.44 1.82 -8.48
C PHE A 7 -2.36 0.79 -8.72
N LEU A 8 -2.07 -0.03 -7.69
CA LEU A 8 -1.10 -1.12 -7.75
C LEU A 8 -1.81 -2.44 -7.47
N ASP A 9 -1.83 -3.33 -8.44
CA ASP A 9 -2.33 -4.69 -8.26
C ASP A 9 -1.16 -5.60 -7.86
N ALA A 10 -1.11 -5.95 -6.60
CA ALA A 10 -0.12 -6.87 -6.04
C ALA A 10 -0.75 -8.20 -5.62
N ALA A 11 -1.95 -8.51 -6.14
CA ALA A 11 -2.62 -9.77 -5.87
C ALA A 11 -1.79 -10.94 -6.40
N GLY A 12 -1.78 -12.04 -5.64
CA GLY A 12 -1.01 -13.22 -6.00
C GLY A 12 0.47 -13.16 -5.68
N LEU A 13 0.98 -12.01 -5.20
CA LEU A 13 2.38 -11.87 -4.80
C LEU A 13 2.54 -12.19 -3.32
N ASP A 14 3.64 -12.89 -2.99
CA ASP A 14 3.99 -13.22 -1.62
C ASP A 14 4.88 -12.16 -0.99
N CYS A 15 4.84 -12.06 0.35
CA CYS A 15 5.73 -11.21 1.12
C CYS A 15 7.20 -11.51 0.78
N PRO A 16 8.07 -10.51 0.55
CA PRO A 16 7.84 -9.08 0.73
C PRO A 16 7.49 -8.33 -0.57
N LEU A 17 7.08 -9.02 -1.64
CA LEU A 17 6.89 -8.42 -2.96
C LEU A 17 5.83 -7.31 -2.99
N PRO A 18 4.66 -7.45 -2.33
CA PRO A 18 3.70 -6.34 -2.31
C PRO A 18 4.30 -5.05 -1.75
N LEU A 19 5.08 -5.17 -0.67
CA LEU A 19 5.73 -4.02 -0.05
C LEU A 19 6.78 -3.38 -0.98
N LEU A 20 7.60 -4.20 -1.63
CA LEU A 20 8.62 -3.71 -2.55
C LEU A 20 7.99 -2.95 -3.71
N LYS A 21 6.91 -3.46 -4.27
CA LYS A 21 6.21 -2.79 -5.36
C LYS A 21 5.54 -1.49 -4.89
N ALA A 22 4.99 -1.48 -3.69
CA ALA A 22 4.41 -0.27 -3.11
C ALA A 22 5.49 0.81 -2.92
N LYS A 23 6.67 0.44 -2.42
CA LYS A 23 7.79 1.37 -2.28
C LYS A 23 8.19 1.97 -3.62
N GLN A 24 8.29 1.15 -4.66
CA GLN A 24 8.64 1.60 -6.00
C GLN A 24 7.60 2.59 -6.54
N ALA A 25 6.32 2.27 -6.37
CA ALA A 25 5.23 3.15 -6.80
C ALA A 25 5.28 4.50 -6.07
N LEU A 26 5.43 4.47 -4.74
CA LEU A 26 5.48 5.69 -3.95
C LEU A 26 6.67 6.57 -4.31
N ASN A 27 7.82 5.97 -4.64
CA ASN A 27 9.01 6.72 -5.05
C ASN A 27 8.81 7.50 -6.35
N ARG A 28 7.84 7.11 -7.16
CA ARG A 28 7.52 7.78 -8.44
C ARG A 28 6.38 8.78 -8.29
N MET A 29 5.79 8.88 -7.10
CA MET A 29 4.63 9.73 -6.86
C MET A 29 5.03 11.07 -6.27
N ALA A 30 4.19 12.07 -6.52
CA ALA A 30 4.36 13.40 -5.93
C ALA A 30 3.78 13.43 -4.51
N SER A 31 4.30 14.34 -3.69
CA SER A 31 3.81 14.55 -2.33
C SER A 31 2.29 14.82 -2.33
N GLY A 32 1.58 14.12 -1.47
CA GLY A 32 0.13 14.27 -1.35
C GLY A 32 -0.69 13.36 -2.23
N GLU A 33 -0.08 12.69 -3.20
CA GLU A 33 -0.79 11.72 -4.04
C GLU A 33 -1.13 10.46 -3.26
N VAL A 34 -2.18 9.77 -3.67
CA VAL A 34 -2.69 8.58 -3.00
C VAL A 34 -2.49 7.34 -3.88
N LEU A 35 -1.89 6.31 -3.28
CA LEU A 35 -1.68 5.00 -3.89
C LEU A 35 -2.69 4.02 -3.31
N GLU A 36 -3.41 3.30 -4.17
CA GLU A 36 -4.21 2.15 -3.77
C GLU A 36 -3.44 0.88 -4.08
N VAL A 37 -3.31 -0.01 -3.08
CA VAL A 37 -2.66 -1.32 -3.24
C VAL A 37 -3.66 -2.42 -2.94
N LEU A 38 -3.72 -3.41 -3.82
CA LEU A 38 -4.48 -4.63 -3.62
C LEU A 38 -3.51 -5.78 -3.42
N ALA A 39 -3.66 -6.54 -2.34
CA ALA A 39 -2.79 -7.66 -2.03
C ALA A 39 -3.61 -8.86 -1.55
N THR A 40 -3.04 -10.06 -1.66
CA THR A 40 -3.67 -11.29 -1.19
C THR A 40 -2.85 -12.01 -0.13
N ASP A 41 -1.65 -11.52 0.18
CA ASP A 41 -0.80 -12.08 1.22
C ASP A 41 -1.11 -11.48 2.58
N ALA A 42 -1.45 -12.33 3.57
CA ALA A 42 -1.81 -11.88 4.91
C ALA A 42 -0.66 -11.15 5.62
N GLY A 43 0.58 -11.48 5.31
CA GLY A 43 1.76 -10.81 5.87
C GLY A 43 1.86 -9.34 5.48
N SER A 44 1.17 -8.93 4.42
CA SER A 44 1.21 -7.54 3.95
C SER A 44 0.63 -6.57 4.98
N VAL A 45 -0.30 -7.01 5.82
CA VAL A 45 -0.92 -6.14 6.84
C VAL A 45 0.15 -5.57 7.75
N ARG A 46 0.97 -6.43 8.33
CA ARG A 46 2.04 -6.03 9.24
C ARG A 46 3.12 -5.24 8.51
N ASP A 47 3.52 -5.71 7.32
CA ASP A 47 4.58 -5.07 6.55
C ASP A 47 4.21 -3.63 6.21
N PHE A 48 2.97 -3.38 5.81
CA PHE A 48 2.53 -2.03 5.46
C PHE A 48 2.37 -1.13 6.67
N GLU A 49 1.96 -1.65 7.82
CA GLU A 49 1.91 -0.87 9.06
C GLU A 49 3.31 -0.41 9.47
N VAL A 50 4.29 -1.31 9.45
CA VAL A 50 5.67 -0.99 9.78
C VAL A 50 6.24 0.02 8.80
N PHE A 51 6.03 -0.21 7.51
CA PHE A 51 6.49 0.70 6.46
C PHE A 51 5.92 2.11 6.63
N ALA A 52 4.63 2.23 6.93
CA ALA A 52 4.01 3.53 7.15
C ALA A 52 4.71 4.31 8.26
N LYS A 53 5.00 3.63 9.37
CA LYS A 53 5.68 4.26 10.50
C LYS A 53 7.11 4.67 10.17
N GLN A 54 7.82 3.83 9.42
CA GLN A 54 9.24 4.08 9.09
C GLN A 54 9.43 5.11 7.99
N SER A 55 8.54 5.12 7.01
CA SER A 55 8.71 5.96 5.81
C SER A 55 8.16 7.36 5.93
N GLY A 56 7.23 7.58 6.85
CA GLY A 56 6.50 8.83 6.95
C GLY A 56 5.34 8.98 5.97
N ASN A 57 5.14 8.01 5.07
CA ASN A 57 3.93 7.97 4.24
C ASN A 57 2.75 7.57 5.13
N THR A 58 1.59 8.16 4.88
CA THR A 58 0.41 7.92 5.72
C THR A 58 -0.41 6.76 5.18
N LEU A 59 -0.64 5.75 6.02
CA LEU A 59 -1.57 4.67 5.70
C LEU A 59 -2.98 5.15 6.04
N LEU A 60 -3.74 5.53 5.02
CA LEU A 60 -5.08 6.07 5.18
C LEU A 60 -6.12 5.00 5.41
N LEU A 61 -5.93 3.82 4.84
CA LEU A 61 -6.89 2.74 4.90
C LEU A 61 -6.16 1.41 4.89
N SER A 62 -6.63 0.48 5.71
CA SER A 62 -6.19 -0.92 5.70
C SER A 62 -7.43 -1.77 5.90
N GLU A 63 -7.86 -2.46 4.85
CA GLU A 63 -9.05 -3.32 4.87
C GLU A 63 -8.69 -4.77 4.64
N ASP A 64 -9.34 -5.66 5.39
CA ASP A 64 -9.28 -7.10 5.18
C ASP A 64 -10.66 -7.56 4.70
N ASN A 65 -10.74 -8.01 3.44
CA ASN A 65 -11.97 -8.47 2.82
C ASN A 65 -11.86 -9.97 2.51
N VAL A 66 -11.66 -10.78 3.54
CA VAL A 66 -11.58 -12.25 3.46
C VAL A 66 -10.57 -12.70 2.41
N GLY A 67 -9.29 -12.52 2.73
CA GLY A 67 -8.20 -12.97 1.86
C GLY A 67 -7.76 -11.96 0.80
N THR A 68 -8.45 -10.84 0.70
CA THR A 68 -8.05 -9.71 -0.14
C THR A 68 -7.84 -8.49 0.74
N TYR A 69 -6.68 -7.87 0.62
CA TYR A 69 -6.29 -6.75 1.48
C TYR A 69 -6.15 -5.50 0.62
N ARG A 70 -6.80 -4.43 1.05
CA ARG A 70 -6.77 -3.15 0.33
C ARG A 70 -6.15 -2.08 1.19
N TYR A 71 -5.21 -1.34 0.63
CA TYR A 71 -4.49 -0.28 1.35
C TYR A 71 -4.52 1.02 0.57
N LEU A 72 -4.63 2.13 1.27
CA LEU A 72 -4.45 3.46 0.70
C LEU A 72 -3.30 4.15 1.42
N PHE A 73 -2.29 4.57 0.64
CA PHE A 73 -1.14 5.34 1.14
C PHE A 73 -1.15 6.74 0.56
N LYS A 74 -0.94 7.72 1.42
CA LYS A 74 -0.73 9.10 0.98
C LYS A 74 0.77 9.38 1.02
N LYS A 75 1.33 9.80 -0.11
CA LYS A 75 2.75 10.14 -0.24
C LYS A 75 3.09 11.36 0.60
N LYS A 76 4.13 11.27 1.39
CA LYS A 76 4.63 12.37 2.22
C LYS A 76 5.22 13.52 1.41
#